data_761f903a7cdc8fa0d096cd4440d02a65
#
_entry.id   761f903a7cdc8fa0d096cd4440d02a65
#
_cell.length_a   1.000
_cell.length_b   1.000
_cell.length_c   1.000
_cell.angle_alpha   90.00
_cell.angle_beta   90.00
_cell.angle_gamma   90.00
#
_symmetry.space_group_name_H-M   'P 1'
#
loop_
_entity.id
_entity.type
_entity.pdbx_description
1 polymer ?
#
loop_
_entity_poly.entity_id
_entity_poly.type
_entity_poly.pdbx_seq_one_letter_code
_entity_poly.pdbx_strand_id
1 'polypeptide(L)'
;MSAMPDSAAELRLITFTVGPETFVLDIMGLRQIIPYTGSTTVPTAPAFIEGIIVLRNEVIPIIDLRARLYPQLQERPEQPLVLITHSSAGIIGIKVDAVRRIVNVSTDALLPPPPIIRGIRGELLIAIVPYEDEVYLLIDIENILSGDEKRALADADLTPPLRDSA
;
A
#
# COMPACT_ATOMS: atom_id res chain seq x y z
N MET A 1 36.18 -2.61 17.25
CA MET A 1 35.51 -2.33 17.19
C MET A 1 34.77 -2.33 16.65
N SER A 2 34.50 -2.55 16.66
CA SER A 2 33.69 -2.47 16.32
C SER A 2 33.09 -2.19 15.85
N ALA A 3 32.74 -2.23 15.63
CA ALA A 3 32.06 -2.00 15.14
C ALA A 3 31.24 -1.60 14.95
N MET A 4 30.89 -1.43 14.92
CA MET A 4 29.96 -1.02 14.68
C MET A 4 29.38 -0.80 13.97
N PRO A 5 28.95 -0.87 13.99
CA PRO A 5 28.20 -0.82 13.28
C PRO A 5 27.39 -0.12 12.97
N ASP A 6 27.39 0.08 12.94
CA ASP A 6 26.63 0.76 12.67
C ASP A 6 26.06 0.83 11.99
N SER A 7 26.11 0.80 12.33
CA SER A 7 25.88 0.79 11.12
C SER A 7 24.56 0.85 10.54
N ALA A 8 24.42 1.09 9.33
CA ALA A 8 23.20 1.25 8.62
C ALA A 8 22.44 -0.06 8.60
N ALA A 9 21.21 -0.04 9.02
CA ALA A 9 20.33 -1.17 8.84
C ALA A 9 20.03 -1.34 7.36
N GLU A 10 19.82 -2.58 6.96
CA GLU A 10 19.41 -2.91 5.61
C GLU A 10 17.89 -3.10 5.58
N LEU A 11 17.26 -2.52 4.59
CA LEU A 11 15.83 -2.69 4.36
C LEU A 11 15.61 -3.62 3.18
N ARG A 12 14.65 -4.51 3.32
CA ARG A 12 14.17 -5.32 2.20
C ARG A 12 12.85 -4.72 1.75
N LEU A 13 12.83 -4.30 0.49
CA LEU A 13 11.70 -3.56 -0.04
C LEU A 13 11.11 -4.31 -1.23
N ILE A 14 9.79 -4.41 -1.26
CA ILE A 14 9.09 -4.93 -2.42
C ILE A 14 8.81 -3.78 -3.37
N THR A 15 9.14 -3.94 -4.65
CA THR A 15 8.89 -2.93 -5.66
C THR A 15 7.58 -3.24 -6.38
N PHE A 16 6.78 -2.23 -6.58
CA PHE A 16 5.52 -2.37 -7.30
C PHE A 16 5.23 -1.08 -8.06
N THR A 17 4.39 -1.18 -9.07
CA THR A 17 4.05 -0.03 -9.90
C THR A 17 2.61 0.38 -9.67
N VAL A 18 2.38 1.68 -9.69
CA VAL A 18 1.07 2.28 -9.65
C VAL A 18 1.12 3.46 -10.61
N GLY A 19 0.34 3.40 -11.70
CA GLY A 19 0.41 4.42 -12.72
C GLY A 19 1.81 4.53 -13.31
N PRO A 20 2.34 5.72 -13.46
CA PRO A 20 3.65 5.91 -14.10
C PRO A 20 4.85 5.71 -13.17
N GLU A 21 4.64 5.41 -11.90
CA GLU A 21 5.73 5.42 -10.93
C GLU A 21 5.93 4.06 -10.27
N THR A 22 7.17 3.82 -9.83
CA THR A 22 7.52 2.63 -9.06
C THR A 22 7.66 3.01 -7.60
N PHE A 23 6.95 2.26 -6.78
CA PHE A 23 6.94 2.43 -5.33
C PHE A 23 7.62 1.25 -4.67
N VAL A 24 8.07 1.46 -3.47
CA VAL A 24 8.62 0.39 -2.63
C VAL A 24 7.98 0.44 -1.27
N LEU A 25 7.91 -0.74 -0.66
CA LEU A 25 7.29 -0.95 0.63
C LEU A 25 8.18 -1.89 1.42
N ASP A 26 8.34 -1.60 2.72
CA ASP A 26 9.09 -2.49 3.61
C ASP A 26 8.35 -3.82 3.70
N ILE A 27 9.04 -4.93 3.40
CA ILE A 27 8.40 -6.24 3.42
C ILE A 27 7.95 -6.65 4.82
N MET A 28 8.46 -6.00 5.86
CA MET A 28 8.03 -6.27 7.24
C MET A 28 6.55 -5.94 7.44
N GLY A 29 6.02 -5.01 6.65
CA GLY A 29 4.60 -4.69 6.69
C GLY A 29 3.76 -5.53 5.76
N LEU A 30 4.38 -6.36 4.95
CA LEU A 30 3.69 -7.16 3.94
C LEU A 30 3.39 -8.55 4.50
N ARG A 31 2.14 -8.97 4.40
CA ARG A 31 1.73 -10.29 4.81
C ARG A 31 1.67 -11.25 3.63
N GLN A 32 1.15 -10.79 2.50
CA GLN A 32 0.87 -11.67 1.37
C GLN A 32 0.59 -10.84 0.13
N ILE A 33 0.84 -11.40 -1.04
CA ILE A 33 0.48 -10.79 -2.33
C ILE A 33 -0.47 -11.75 -3.02
N ILE A 34 -1.60 -11.24 -3.47
CA ILE A 34 -2.59 -12.06 -4.17
C ILE A 34 -3.07 -11.35 -5.44
N PRO A 35 -3.54 -12.10 -6.44
CA PRO A 35 -4.20 -11.48 -7.59
C PRO A 35 -5.49 -10.79 -7.14
N TYR A 36 -5.81 -9.68 -7.77
CA TYR A 36 -7.09 -9.03 -7.55
C TYR A 36 -8.10 -9.62 -8.51
N THR A 37 -9.09 -10.29 -8.00
CA THR A 37 -10.15 -10.93 -8.81
C THR A 37 -11.51 -10.31 -8.56
N GLY A 38 -11.53 -9.13 -7.97
CA GLY A 38 -12.75 -8.42 -7.64
C GLY A 38 -12.93 -8.30 -6.15
N SER A 39 -13.83 -7.45 -5.75
CA SER A 39 -14.16 -7.23 -4.35
C SER A 39 -15.67 -7.05 -4.22
N THR A 40 -16.16 -7.25 -3.00
CA THR A 40 -17.58 -7.06 -2.70
C THR A 40 -17.78 -5.65 -2.16
N THR A 41 -18.67 -4.89 -2.77
CA THR A 41 -18.99 -3.56 -2.30
C THR A 41 -19.84 -3.66 -1.04
N VAL A 42 -19.46 -2.90 -0.02
CA VAL A 42 -20.22 -2.80 1.22
C VAL A 42 -20.83 -1.41 1.27
N PRO A 43 -22.17 -1.29 1.21
CA PRO A 43 -22.82 0.03 1.12
C PRO A 43 -22.49 0.97 2.26
N THR A 44 -22.22 0.45 3.45
CA THR A 44 -21.92 1.27 4.63
C THR A 44 -20.44 1.57 4.77
N ALA A 45 -19.59 1.06 3.88
CA ALA A 45 -18.16 1.29 3.97
C ALA A 45 -17.82 2.74 3.55
N PRO A 46 -16.76 3.31 4.12
CA PRO A 46 -16.28 4.61 3.68
C PRO A 46 -15.94 4.62 2.18
N ALA A 47 -16.08 5.79 1.56
CA ALA A 47 -15.92 5.90 0.11
C ALA A 47 -14.53 5.54 -0.38
N PHE A 48 -13.49 5.67 0.44
CA PHE A 48 -12.13 5.33 0.03
C PHE A 48 -11.89 3.81 -0.04
N ILE A 49 -12.81 3.01 0.48
CA ILE A 49 -12.72 1.55 0.40
C ILE A 49 -13.37 1.11 -0.89
N GLU A 50 -12.60 0.47 -1.77
CA GLU A 50 -13.14 -0.03 -3.02
C GLU A 50 -14.14 -1.15 -2.78
N GLY A 51 -13.84 -2.01 -1.82
CA GLY A 51 -14.68 -3.14 -1.45
C GLY A 51 -13.95 -3.98 -0.44
N ILE A 52 -14.47 -5.17 -0.19
CA ILE A 52 -13.84 -6.12 0.72
C ILE A 52 -13.58 -7.43 0.00
N ILE A 53 -12.59 -8.15 0.48
CA ILE A 53 -12.39 -9.56 0.12
C ILE A 53 -12.40 -10.36 1.42
N VAL A 54 -12.73 -11.65 1.29
CA VAL A 54 -12.64 -12.57 2.43
C VAL A 54 -11.51 -13.54 2.15
N LEU A 55 -10.53 -13.56 3.03
CA LEU A 55 -9.36 -14.40 2.90
C LEU A 55 -9.16 -15.13 4.21
N ARG A 56 -9.29 -16.46 4.16
CA ARG A 56 -9.12 -17.31 5.36
C ARG A 56 -9.97 -16.84 6.52
N ASN A 57 -11.24 -16.56 6.25
CA ASN A 57 -12.22 -16.09 7.24
C ASN A 57 -11.94 -14.69 7.79
N GLU A 58 -11.02 -13.96 7.19
CA GLU A 58 -10.79 -12.56 7.53
C GLU A 58 -11.38 -11.66 6.47
N VAL A 59 -12.07 -10.61 6.91
CA VAL A 59 -12.62 -9.58 6.01
C VAL A 59 -11.55 -8.51 5.85
N ILE A 60 -11.12 -8.29 4.62
CA ILE A 60 -10.02 -7.38 4.34
C ILE A 60 -10.53 -6.25 3.44
N PRO A 61 -10.50 -5.00 3.93
CA PRO A 61 -10.86 -3.86 3.10
C PRO A 61 -9.78 -3.62 2.04
N ILE A 62 -10.21 -3.27 0.83
CA ILE A 62 -9.31 -3.03 -0.29
C ILE A 62 -9.27 -1.53 -0.59
N ILE A 63 -8.08 -1.00 -0.67
CA ILE A 63 -7.84 0.39 -1.04
C ILE A 63 -7.16 0.40 -2.41
N ASP A 64 -7.76 1.10 -3.37
CA ASP A 64 -7.17 1.23 -4.69
C ASP A 64 -6.16 2.38 -4.68
N LEU A 65 -4.89 2.04 -4.63
CA LEU A 65 -3.84 3.04 -4.54
C LEU A 65 -3.75 3.87 -5.83
N ARG A 66 -4.05 3.26 -6.97
CA ARG A 66 -4.08 3.98 -8.23
C ARG A 66 -5.14 5.07 -8.23
N ALA A 67 -6.34 4.75 -7.78
CA ALA A 67 -7.41 5.73 -7.69
C ALA A 67 -7.07 6.84 -6.68
N ARG A 68 -6.35 6.49 -5.63
CA ARG A 68 -6.00 7.45 -4.60
C ARG A 68 -4.90 8.41 -5.04
N LEU A 69 -3.90 7.91 -5.77
CA LEU A 69 -2.77 8.73 -6.20
C LEU A 69 -2.98 9.39 -7.55
N TYR A 70 -3.72 8.74 -8.42
CA TYR A 70 -3.90 9.17 -9.80
C TYR A 70 -5.37 9.09 -10.21
N PRO A 71 -6.25 9.86 -9.54
CA PRO A 71 -7.69 9.73 -9.80
C PRO A 71 -8.09 10.08 -11.23
N GLN A 72 -7.24 10.83 -11.95
CA GLN A 72 -7.53 11.20 -13.32
C GLN A 72 -7.16 10.13 -14.34
N LEU A 73 -6.39 9.11 -13.94
CA LEU A 73 -6.01 8.05 -14.86
C LEU A 73 -7.20 7.13 -15.09
N GLN A 74 -7.55 6.96 -16.36
CA GLN A 74 -8.69 6.15 -16.73
C GLN A 74 -8.29 4.73 -17.12
N GLU A 75 -7.05 4.55 -17.58
CA GLU A 75 -6.56 3.24 -17.93
C GLU A 75 -6.47 2.35 -16.68
N ARG A 76 -6.85 1.10 -16.84
CA ARG A 76 -6.80 0.14 -15.75
C ARG A 76 -5.78 -0.94 -16.06
N PRO A 77 -5.01 -1.39 -15.07
CA PRO A 77 -4.09 -2.50 -15.29
C PRO A 77 -4.86 -3.76 -15.62
N GLU A 78 -4.26 -4.61 -16.47
CA GLU A 78 -4.92 -5.85 -16.89
C GLU A 78 -4.99 -6.88 -15.76
N GLN A 79 -3.93 -6.94 -14.95
CA GLN A 79 -3.82 -7.96 -13.92
C GLN A 79 -3.35 -7.33 -12.61
N PRO A 80 -4.20 -6.52 -11.99
CA PRO A 80 -3.80 -5.88 -10.73
C PRO A 80 -3.59 -6.91 -9.62
N LEU A 81 -2.76 -6.54 -8.67
CA LEU A 81 -2.45 -7.37 -7.51
C LEU A 81 -2.87 -6.63 -6.25
N VAL A 82 -3.02 -7.39 -5.17
CA VAL A 82 -3.32 -6.82 -3.86
C VAL A 82 -2.18 -7.17 -2.92
N LEU A 83 -1.61 -6.15 -2.30
CA LEU A 83 -0.65 -6.33 -1.23
C LEU A 83 -1.43 -6.35 0.08
N ILE A 84 -1.44 -7.50 0.74
CA ILE A 84 -2.08 -7.63 2.06
C ILE A 84 -1.08 -7.17 3.09
N THR A 85 -1.42 -6.14 3.83
CA THR A 85 -0.48 -5.47 4.71
C THR A 85 -1.05 -5.32 6.12
N HIS A 86 -0.13 -5.18 7.08
CA HIS A 86 -0.47 -4.87 8.47
C HIS A 86 -0.37 -3.37 8.69
N SER A 87 -1.38 -2.79 9.30
CA SER A 87 -1.36 -1.38 9.68
C SER A 87 -1.94 -1.21 11.07
N SER A 88 -1.82 -0.02 11.63
CA SER A 88 -2.45 0.29 12.91
C SER A 88 -3.97 0.21 12.83
N ALA A 89 -4.52 0.35 11.63
CA ALA A 89 -5.96 0.19 11.40
C ALA A 89 -6.38 -1.26 11.18
N GLY A 90 -5.43 -2.20 11.29
CA GLY A 90 -5.68 -3.62 11.03
C GLY A 90 -5.11 -4.07 9.71
N ILE A 91 -5.56 -5.22 9.25
CA ILE A 91 -5.13 -5.77 7.97
C ILE A 91 -5.86 -5.03 6.85
N ILE A 92 -5.11 -4.50 5.90
CA ILE A 92 -5.69 -3.84 4.73
C ILE A 92 -5.05 -4.41 3.47
N GLY A 93 -5.79 -4.38 2.37
CA GLY A 93 -5.28 -4.76 1.07
C GLY A 93 -5.08 -3.52 0.22
N ILE A 94 -3.92 -3.41 -0.39
CA ILE A 94 -3.57 -2.29 -1.25
C ILE A 94 -3.52 -2.80 -2.68
N LYS A 95 -4.43 -2.33 -3.50
CA LYS A 95 -4.51 -2.72 -4.90
C LYS A 95 -3.50 -1.91 -5.70
N VAL A 96 -2.62 -2.59 -6.42
CA VAL A 96 -1.55 -1.99 -7.20
C VAL A 96 -1.58 -2.55 -8.62
N ASP A 97 -0.83 -1.91 -9.53
CA ASP A 97 -0.84 -2.33 -10.93
C ASP A 97 -0.05 -3.62 -11.14
N ALA A 98 1.15 -3.68 -10.59
CA ALA A 98 2.02 -4.85 -10.75
C ALA A 98 3.06 -4.87 -9.65
N VAL A 99 3.56 -6.07 -9.35
CA VAL A 99 4.67 -6.25 -8.42
C VAL A 99 5.88 -6.69 -9.24
N ARG A 100 7.06 -6.14 -8.94
CA ARG A 100 8.24 -6.40 -9.74
C ARG A 100 9.23 -7.31 -9.03
N ARG A 101 9.86 -6.84 -7.96
CA ARG A 101 10.93 -7.61 -7.31
C ARG A 101 11.16 -7.10 -5.89
N ILE A 102 11.99 -7.83 -5.15
CA ILE A 102 12.46 -7.42 -3.85
C ILE A 102 13.88 -6.89 -4.00
N VAL A 103 14.15 -5.72 -3.41
CA VAL A 103 15.48 -5.13 -3.41
C VAL A 103 15.94 -4.89 -1.98
N ASN A 104 17.24 -4.95 -1.78
CA ASN A 104 17.84 -4.65 -0.48
C ASN A 104 18.54 -3.31 -0.58
N VAL A 105 18.24 -2.41 0.32
CA VAL A 105 18.88 -1.09 0.33
C VAL A 105 19.33 -0.76 1.75
N SER A 106 20.41 0.04 1.83
CA SER A 106 20.87 0.55 3.11
C SER A 106 20.02 1.75 3.51
N THR A 107 19.72 1.88 4.80
CA THR A 107 19.00 3.06 5.27
C THR A 107 19.76 4.34 4.98
N ASP A 108 21.10 4.26 4.84
CA ASP A 108 21.92 5.43 4.47
C ASP A 108 21.68 5.90 3.04
N ALA A 109 21.11 5.04 2.20
CA ALA A 109 20.84 5.39 0.81
C ALA A 109 19.49 6.12 0.64
N LEU A 110 18.70 6.20 1.68
CA LEU A 110 17.40 6.86 1.62
C LEU A 110 17.57 8.37 1.64
N LEU A 111 16.85 9.05 0.76
CA LEU A 111 16.88 10.51 0.69
C LEU A 111 15.52 11.06 1.11
N PRO A 112 15.49 12.23 1.79
CA PRO A 112 14.21 12.82 2.15
C PRO A 112 13.44 13.27 0.91
N PRO A 113 12.09 13.15 0.92
CA PRO A 113 11.31 13.68 -0.20
C PRO A 113 11.48 15.19 -0.28
N PRO A 114 11.59 15.75 -1.50
CA PRO A 114 11.70 17.21 -1.61
C PRO A 114 10.39 17.88 -1.22
N PRO A 115 10.48 19.13 -0.68
CA PRO A 115 9.28 19.83 -0.25
C PRO A 115 8.24 20.07 -1.35
N ILE A 116 8.66 20.02 -2.60
CA ILE A 116 7.75 20.23 -3.72
C ILE A 116 6.77 19.07 -3.88
N ILE A 117 7.10 17.88 -3.36
CA ILE A 117 6.20 16.73 -3.39
C ILE A 117 5.29 16.86 -2.18
N ARG A 118 4.16 17.50 -2.37
CA ARG A 118 3.20 17.78 -1.30
C ARG A 118 1.83 17.27 -1.67
N GLY A 119 0.89 17.36 -0.74
CA GLY A 119 -0.45 16.86 -0.88
C GLY A 119 -0.54 15.44 -0.42
N ILE A 120 -1.39 14.64 -1.05
CA ILE A 120 -1.59 13.24 -0.66
C ILE A 120 -0.26 12.48 -0.69
N ARG A 121 0.54 12.73 -1.71
CA ARG A 121 1.83 12.06 -1.84
C ARG A 121 2.81 12.45 -0.75
N GLY A 122 2.77 13.70 -0.31
CA GLY A 122 3.73 14.20 0.67
C GLY A 122 3.65 13.49 2.00
N GLU A 123 2.45 13.15 2.43
CA GLU A 123 2.27 12.41 3.68
C GLU A 123 2.58 10.93 3.52
N LEU A 124 2.32 10.39 2.34
CA LEU A 124 2.49 8.99 2.06
C LEU A 124 3.97 8.60 1.92
N LEU A 125 4.79 9.51 1.40
CA LEU A 125 6.19 9.21 1.09
C LEU A 125 7.07 9.35 2.31
N ILE A 126 7.82 8.30 2.63
CA ILE A 126 8.83 8.33 3.67
C ILE A 126 10.15 8.85 3.09
N ALA A 127 10.52 8.38 1.91
CA ALA A 127 11.83 8.64 1.36
C ALA A 127 11.85 8.39 -0.14
N ILE A 128 12.90 8.91 -0.77
CA ILE A 128 13.26 8.62 -2.15
C ILE A 128 14.39 7.59 -2.09
N VAL A 129 14.30 6.56 -2.92
CA VAL A 129 15.26 5.47 -2.94
C VAL A 129 15.90 5.39 -4.32
N PRO A 130 17.08 5.99 -4.51
CA PRO A 130 17.82 5.75 -5.75
C PRO A 130 18.30 4.31 -5.79
N TYR A 131 18.08 3.63 -6.87
CA TYR A 131 18.48 2.24 -7.01
C TYR A 131 18.84 1.95 -8.46
N GLU A 132 20.13 1.69 -8.70
CA GLU A 132 20.67 1.54 -10.06
C GLU A 132 20.30 2.79 -10.87
N ASP A 133 19.65 2.65 -12.01
CA ASP A 133 19.27 3.79 -12.83
C ASP A 133 17.84 4.28 -12.57
N GLU A 134 17.20 3.76 -11.53
CA GLU A 134 15.82 4.08 -11.22
C GLU A 134 15.71 4.85 -9.91
N VAL A 135 14.57 5.46 -9.70
CA VAL A 135 14.23 6.13 -8.45
C VAL A 135 12.93 5.53 -7.97
N TYR A 136 12.95 4.97 -6.77
CA TYR A 136 11.77 4.40 -6.16
C TYR A 136 11.24 5.31 -5.07
N LEU A 137 9.95 5.25 -4.86
CA LEU A 137 9.27 6.05 -3.84
C LEU A 137 8.87 5.13 -2.69
N LEU A 138 9.49 5.33 -1.53
CA LEU A 138 9.20 4.52 -0.36
C LEU A 138 7.97 5.06 0.34
N ILE A 139 6.94 4.24 0.42
CA ILE A 139 5.67 4.65 1.03
C ILE A 139 5.56 4.09 2.44
N ASP A 140 4.78 4.82 3.22
CA ASP A 140 4.47 4.45 4.60
C ASP A 140 3.03 3.90 4.64
N ILE A 141 2.90 2.62 4.96
CA ILE A 141 1.60 1.97 5.07
C ILE A 141 0.70 2.74 6.03
N GLU A 142 1.27 3.25 7.12
CA GLU A 142 0.48 3.95 8.13
C GLU A 142 -0.14 5.24 7.62
N ASN A 143 0.42 5.82 6.57
CA ASN A 143 -0.06 7.07 6.00
C ASN A 143 -0.83 6.92 4.70
N ILE A 144 -1.10 5.69 4.28
CA ILE A 144 -2.00 5.44 3.16
C ILE A 144 -3.40 5.96 3.49
N LEU A 145 -3.80 5.81 4.74
CA LEU A 145 -5.05 6.37 5.24
C LEU A 145 -4.74 7.53 6.18
N SER A 146 -5.52 8.59 6.08
CA SER A 146 -5.44 9.68 7.05
C SER A 146 -5.94 9.22 8.42
N GLY A 147 -5.70 10.03 9.45
CA GLY A 147 -6.21 9.73 10.78
C GLY A 147 -7.72 9.61 10.82
N ASP A 148 -8.41 10.50 10.10
CA ASP A 148 -9.87 10.45 10.02
C ASP A 148 -10.34 9.20 9.29
N GLU A 149 -9.65 8.81 8.24
CA GLU A 149 -9.98 7.60 7.50
C GLU A 149 -9.77 6.35 8.33
N LYS A 150 -8.70 6.30 9.12
CA LYS A 150 -8.46 5.18 10.04
C LYS A 150 -9.59 5.06 11.06
N ARG A 151 -10.05 6.18 11.58
CA ARG A 151 -11.18 6.16 12.53
C ARG A 151 -12.45 5.71 11.84
N ALA A 152 -12.69 6.19 10.62
CA ALA A 152 -13.87 5.78 9.87
C ALA A 152 -13.84 4.28 9.59
N LEU A 153 -12.65 3.74 9.27
CA LEU A 153 -12.51 2.32 9.03
C LEU A 153 -12.74 1.50 10.30
N ALA A 154 -12.21 1.95 11.44
CA ALA A 154 -12.39 1.26 12.70
C ALA A 154 -13.86 1.20 13.11
N ASP A 155 -14.63 2.25 12.80
CA ASP A 155 -16.03 2.32 13.13
C ASP A 155 -16.95 1.70 12.09
N ALA A 156 -16.41 1.33 10.93
CA ALA A 156 -17.22 0.80 9.84
C ALA A 156 -17.62 -0.64 10.10
N ASP A 157 -18.85 -0.96 9.71
CA ASP A 157 -19.31 -2.34 9.68
C ASP A 157 -19.01 -2.90 8.30
N LEU A 158 -17.95 -3.69 8.22
CA LEU A 158 -17.53 -4.31 6.97
C LEU A 158 -18.09 -5.72 6.78
N THR A 159 -19.13 -6.05 7.54
CA THR A 159 -19.79 -7.33 7.37
C THR A 159 -20.34 -7.44 5.95
N PRO A 160 -20.00 -8.49 5.21
CA PRO A 160 -20.56 -8.66 3.86
C PRO A 160 -22.07 -8.76 3.92
N PRO A 161 -22.78 -8.26 2.89
CA PRO A 161 -24.22 -8.44 2.85
C PRO A 161 -24.55 -9.92 2.84
N LEU A 162 -25.62 -10.28 3.53
CA LEU A 162 -26.07 -11.65 3.55
C LEU A 162 -26.39 -12.09 2.13
N ARG A 163 -25.78 -13.18 1.72
CA ARG A 163 -26.16 -13.79 0.46
C ARG A 163 -27.38 -14.65 0.71
N ASP A 164 -28.37 -14.44 -0.11
CA ASP A 164 -29.42 -15.42 -0.19
C ASP A 164 -28.81 -16.69 -0.72
N SER A 165 -28.64 -17.63 0.13
CA SER A 165 -28.14 -18.92 -0.27
C SER A 165 -29.23 -19.77 -0.85
N ALA A 166 -30.08 -19.16 -1.58
CA ALA A 166 -31.21 -19.83 -2.16
C ALA A 166 -30.83 -21.09 -2.89
#